data_d36ca294a8bec2d47b406e36f142ea69
#
_entry.id   d36ca294a8bec2d47b406e36f142ea69
#
_cell.length_a   1.000
_cell.length_b   1.000
_cell.length_c   1.000
_cell.angle_alpha   90.00
_cell.angle_beta   90.00
_cell.angle_gamma   90.00
#
_symmetry.space_group_name_H-M   'P 1'
#
loop_
_entity.id
_entity.type
_entity.pdbx_description
1 polymer ?
#
loop_
_entity_poly.entity_id
_entity_poly.type
_entity_poly.pdbx_seq_one_letter_code
_entity_poly.pdbx_strand_id
1 'polypeptide(L)'
;FIMSSRFVNPFTDLGFKIIFGQPASKDLLIILLNELLSGEHHIEDLTFLDKEDRSENIHDKGIIYDLYCRTSTGEYIIVEMQNRWHSHFLDRTLYYVCRAVSRQMENPSSKEVGVPDTPLEGDCGLLREEEASYGFRYRLPAVYGIFLMNFKEDGLESKFCTDTVVSDRDSGRVVNRNFRQIYLQFPYFTKELDECSTLSDKLMYALKNMN
;
A
#
# COMPACT_ATOMS: atom_id res chain seq x y z
N PHE A 1 39.70 3.69 11.43
CA PHE A 1 39.17 2.71 10.47
C PHE A 1 37.65 2.84 10.48
N ILE A 2 37.11 3.56 9.49
CA ILE A 2 35.65 3.54 9.22
C ILE A 2 35.40 2.19 8.55
N MET A 3 34.76 1.26 9.27
CA MET A 3 34.19 0.09 8.61
C MET A 3 33.14 0.60 7.62
N SER A 4 33.42 0.53 6.32
CA SER A 4 32.41 0.75 5.30
C SER A 4 31.36 -0.34 5.51
N SER A 5 30.12 0.04 5.76
CA SER A 5 29.05 -0.93 5.92
C SER A 5 28.97 -1.76 4.64
N ARG A 6 29.02 -3.08 4.80
CA ARG A 6 29.06 -4.03 3.67
C ARG A 6 27.71 -4.13 2.97
N PHE A 7 26.68 -3.52 3.55
CA PHE A 7 25.30 -3.59 3.12
C PHE A 7 24.71 -2.18 2.99
N VAL A 8 23.77 -2.03 2.06
CA VAL A 8 23.00 -0.79 1.91
C VAL A 8 21.98 -0.73 3.06
N ASN A 9 21.95 0.39 3.79
CA ASN A 9 20.94 0.57 4.84
C ASN A 9 19.53 0.64 4.23
N PRO A 10 18.63 -0.30 4.53
CA PRO A 10 17.29 -0.36 3.94
C PRO A 10 16.38 0.79 4.39
N PHE A 11 16.69 1.42 5.52
CA PHE A 11 15.93 2.55 6.07
C PHE A 11 16.36 3.91 5.50
N THR A 12 17.11 3.93 4.40
CA THR A 12 17.38 5.13 3.61
C THR A 12 16.56 5.08 2.32
N ASP A 13 16.18 6.23 1.79
CA ASP A 13 15.47 6.36 0.52
C ASP A 13 16.17 5.57 -0.63
N LEU A 14 17.49 5.73 -0.73
CA LEU A 14 18.28 5.01 -1.73
C LEU A 14 18.29 3.49 -1.46
N GLY A 15 18.50 3.07 -0.21
CA GLY A 15 18.56 1.66 0.15
C GLY A 15 17.23 0.95 -0.08
N PHE A 16 16.15 1.57 0.31
CA PHE A 16 14.81 1.05 0.07
C PHE A 16 14.50 0.88 -1.43
N LYS A 17 14.80 1.90 -2.23
CA LYS A 17 14.61 1.85 -3.69
C LYS A 17 15.51 0.81 -4.39
N ILE A 18 16.71 0.57 -3.87
CA ILE A 18 17.57 -0.51 -4.38
C ILE A 18 16.98 -1.89 -4.07
N ILE A 19 16.43 -2.08 -2.86
CA ILE A 19 15.91 -3.37 -2.42
C ILE A 19 14.56 -3.69 -3.07
N PHE A 20 13.64 -2.72 -3.13
CA PHE A 20 12.25 -2.96 -3.54
C PHE A 20 11.85 -2.27 -4.85
N GLY A 21 12.57 -1.24 -5.29
CA GLY A 21 12.19 -0.39 -6.42
C GLY A 21 12.80 -0.81 -7.76
N GLN A 22 13.49 -1.96 -7.83
CA GLN A 22 14.12 -2.44 -9.04
C GLN A 22 13.32 -3.59 -9.67
N PRO A 23 13.22 -3.67 -10.99
CA PRO A 23 12.59 -4.82 -11.65
C PRO A 23 13.19 -6.17 -11.23
N ALA A 24 14.50 -6.21 -10.95
CA ALA A 24 15.21 -7.41 -10.53
C ALA A 24 14.83 -7.89 -9.11
N SER A 25 14.29 -7.02 -8.27
CA SER A 25 13.88 -7.34 -6.89
C SER A 25 12.35 -7.30 -6.70
N LYS A 26 11.59 -7.23 -7.78
CA LYS A 26 10.13 -7.21 -7.74
C LYS A 26 9.53 -8.38 -6.95
N ASP A 27 10.13 -9.56 -7.06
CA ASP A 27 9.68 -10.77 -6.36
C ASP A 27 9.73 -10.61 -4.83
N LEU A 28 10.72 -9.88 -4.30
CA LEU A 28 10.80 -9.59 -2.86
C LEU A 28 9.62 -8.72 -2.41
N LEU A 29 9.25 -7.75 -3.21
CA LEU A 29 8.08 -6.90 -2.95
C LEU A 29 6.80 -7.74 -3.00
N ILE A 30 6.63 -8.60 -4.00
CA ILE A 30 5.47 -9.49 -4.12
C ILE A 30 5.36 -10.43 -2.92
N ILE A 31 6.47 -11.01 -2.44
CA ILE A 31 6.48 -11.86 -1.24
C ILE A 31 5.98 -11.09 -0.02
N LEU A 32 6.50 -9.88 0.19
CA LEU A 32 6.06 -9.01 1.30
C LEU A 32 4.56 -8.71 1.21
N LEU A 33 4.09 -8.30 0.04
CA LEU A 33 2.71 -7.93 -0.18
C LEU A 33 1.76 -9.10 0.01
N ASN A 34 2.09 -10.29 -0.50
CA ASN A 34 1.29 -11.50 -0.35
C ASN A 34 1.16 -11.96 1.11
N GLU A 35 2.18 -11.74 1.93
CA GLU A 35 2.08 -12.02 3.36
C GLU A 35 1.15 -11.03 4.06
N LEU A 36 1.31 -9.73 3.77
CA LEU A 36 0.52 -8.67 4.41
C LEU A 36 -0.96 -8.69 3.98
N LEU A 37 -1.23 -9.14 2.76
CA LEU A 37 -2.58 -9.21 2.19
C LEU A 37 -3.12 -10.65 2.16
N SER A 38 -2.50 -11.56 2.93
CA SER A 38 -2.85 -12.98 2.97
C SER A 38 -4.33 -13.18 3.32
N GLY A 39 -4.97 -14.11 2.59
CA GLY A 39 -6.39 -14.46 2.79
C GLY A 39 -7.39 -13.57 2.07
N GLU A 40 -6.97 -12.48 1.43
CA GLU A 40 -7.85 -11.61 0.65
C GLU A 40 -7.43 -11.51 -0.82
N HIS A 41 -6.15 -11.30 -1.07
CA HIS A 41 -5.60 -11.14 -2.42
C HIS A 41 -4.32 -11.96 -2.58
N HIS A 42 -4.13 -12.51 -3.77
CA HIS A 42 -2.87 -13.10 -4.19
C HIS A 42 -2.32 -12.32 -5.37
N ILE A 43 -1.17 -11.68 -5.16
CA ILE A 43 -0.50 -10.88 -6.17
C ILE A 43 0.45 -11.80 -6.94
N GLU A 44 0.14 -12.04 -8.21
CA GLU A 44 1.01 -12.81 -9.13
C GLU A 44 2.06 -11.92 -9.77
N ASP A 45 1.66 -10.71 -10.13
CA ASP A 45 2.53 -9.72 -10.76
C ASP A 45 2.12 -8.29 -10.42
N LEU A 46 3.07 -7.35 -10.56
CA LEU A 46 2.83 -5.92 -10.41
C LEU A 46 3.65 -5.10 -11.40
N THR A 47 3.16 -3.91 -11.68
CA THR A 47 3.83 -2.91 -12.49
C THR A 47 4.13 -1.68 -11.64
N PHE A 48 5.39 -1.20 -11.67
CA PHE A 48 5.75 0.08 -11.07
C PHE A 48 5.15 1.22 -11.90
N LEU A 49 4.49 2.15 -11.21
CA LEU A 49 3.88 3.34 -11.81
C LEU A 49 4.75 4.57 -11.56
N ASP A 50 4.42 5.67 -12.26
CA ASP A 50 5.03 6.96 -11.97
C ASP A 50 4.69 7.37 -10.54
N LYS A 51 5.73 7.54 -9.73
CA LYS A 51 5.66 7.88 -8.32
C LYS A 51 5.42 9.37 -8.07
N GLU A 52 5.61 10.22 -9.08
CA GLU A 52 5.36 11.65 -8.98
C GLU A 52 3.87 11.94 -9.24
N ASP A 53 3.18 12.44 -8.23
CA ASP A 53 1.88 13.06 -8.39
C ASP A 53 2.06 14.57 -8.47
N ARG A 54 2.18 15.08 -9.70
CA ARG A 54 2.29 16.52 -9.95
C ARG A 54 0.90 17.11 -9.78
N SER A 55 0.78 18.00 -8.82
CA SER A 55 -0.43 18.81 -8.67
C SER A 55 -0.64 19.69 -9.89
N GLU A 56 -1.85 19.70 -10.41
CA GLU A 56 -2.24 20.66 -11.47
C GLU A 56 -2.35 22.09 -10.94
N ASN A 57 -2.45 22.26 -9.63
CA ASN A 57 -2.57 23.54 -8.96
C ASN A 57 -1.23 23.97 -8.34
N ILE A 58 -0.80 25.20 -8.62
CA ILE A 58 0.44 25.82 -8.10
C ILE A 58 0.50 25.83 -6.55
N HIS A 59 -0.63 25.71 -5.88
CA HIS A 59 -0.75 25.74 -4.42
C HIS A 59 -0.78 24.36 -3.75
N ASP A 60 -0.96 23.29 -4.52
CA ASP A 60 -0.95 21.93 -3.98
C ASP A 60 0.47 21.40 -3.90
N LYS A 61 0.82 20.79 -2.77
CA LYS A 61 2.08 20.08 -2.63
C LYS A 61 2.00 18.78 -3.43
N GLY A 62 2.81 18.67 -4.48
CA GLY A 62 2.99 17.39 -5.18
C GLY A 62 3.42 16.31 -4.21
N ILE A 63 2.95 15.09 -4.43
CA ILE A 63 3.35 13.90 -3.68
C ILE A 63 4.38 13.14 -4.51
N ILE A 64 5.44 12.69 -3.85
CA ILE A 64 6.38 11.72 -4.41
C ILE A 64 6.30 10.49 -3.54
N TYR A 65 5.79 9.39 -4.10
CA TYR A 65 5.77 8.10 -3.44
C TYR A 65 7.15 7.45 -3.50
N ASP A 66 7.53 6.68 -2.48
CA ASP A 66 8.73 5.85 -2.57
C ASP A 66 8.54 4.76 -3.62
N LEU A 67 7.45 3.99 -3.52
CA LEU A 67 6.99 3.07 -4.55
C LEU A 67 5.48 3.24 -4.77
N TYR A 68 5.06 3.24 -6.03
CA TYR A 68 3.68 3.20 -6.44
C TYR A 68 3.51 2.11 -7.49
N CYS A 69 2.63 1.16 -7.23
CA CYS A 69 2.48 -0.05 -8.04
C CYS A 69 1.02 -0.32 -8.37
N ARG A 70 0.79 -1.05 -9.46
CA ARG A 70 -0.50 -1.63 -9.80
C ARG A 70 -0.33 -3.13 -9.97
N THR A 71 -1.20 -3.93 -9.35
CA THR A 71 -1.23 -5.38 -9.53
C THR A 71 -1.83 -5.78 -10.88
N SER A 72 -1.63 -7.02 -11.30
CA SER A 72 -2.26 -7.59 -12.49
C SER A 72 -3.80 -7.64 -12.38
N THR A 73 -4.34 -7.69 -11.17
CA THR A 73 -5.78 -7.70 -10.85
C THR A 73 -6.36 -6.30 -10.69
N GLY A 74 -5.53 -5.26 -10.71
CA GLY A 74 -5.95 -3.86 -10.84
C GLY A 74 -5.89 -3.04 -9.56
N GLU A 75 -5.48 -3.61 -8.42
CA GLU A 75 -5.30 -2.88 -7.16
C GLU A 75 -4.09 -1.95 -7.24
N TYR A 76 -4.14 -0.85 -6.51
CA TYR A 76 -3.05 0.10 -6.37
C TYR A 76 -2.37 -0.04 -5.01
N ILE A 77 -1.06 -0.03 -5.00
CA ILE A 77 -0.25 -0.21 -3.80
C ILE A 77 0.76 0.92 -3.69
N ILE A 78 0.74 1.59 -2.55
CA ILE A 78 1.76 2.55 -2.14
C ILE A 78 2.61 1.85 -1.09
N VAL A 79 3.94 1.89 -1.24
CA VAL A 79 4.86 1.44 -0.20
C VAL A 79 5.81 2.57 0.13
N GLU A 80 5.85 2.95 1.40
CA GLU A 80 6.64 4.06 1.94
C GLU A 80 7.58 3.55 3.02
N MET A 81 8.83 4.03 3.00
CA MET A 81 9.81 3.79 4.05
C MET A 81 10.04 5.07 4.84
N GLN A 82 9.82 5.01 6.14
CA GLN A 82 10.01 6.15 7.03
C GLN A 82 11.02 5.82 8.13
N ASN A 83 12.18 6.44 8.05
CA ASN A 83 13.29 6.21 8.99
C ASN A 83 13.14 6.98 10.31
N ARG A 84 12.47 8.13 10.29
CA ARG A 84 12.35 9.02 11.45
C ARG A 84 10.93 9.45 11.67
N TRP A 85 10.56 9.51 12.94
CA TRP A 85 9.29 10.09 13.35
C TRP A 85 9.19 11.58 12.98
N HIS A 86 8.03 12.01 12.59
CA HIS A 86 7.68 13.43 12.44
C HIS A 86 6.22 13.65 12.84
N SER A 87 5.91 14.86 13.28
CA SER A 87 4.53 15.25 13.61
C SER A 87 3.62 15.07 12.38
N HIS A 88 2.35 14.75 12.63
CA HIS A 88 1.34 14.55 11.58
C HIS A 88 1.63 13.40 10.60
N PHE A 89 2.35 12.37 11.06
CA PHE A 89 2.67 11.22 10.20
C PHE A 89 1.41 10.51 9.72
N LEU A 90 0.45 10.23 10.62
CA LEU A 90 -0.80 9.56 10.27
C LEU A 90 -1.68 10.39 9.31
N ASP A 91 -1.73 11.71 9.48
CA ASP A 91 -2.42 12.61 8.55
C ASP A 91 -1.79 12.55 7.16
N ARG A 92 -0.46 12.52 7.10
CA ARG A 92 0.28 12.40 5.84
C ARG A 92 0.01 11.09 5.14
N THR A 93 0.03 9.96 5.86
CA THR A 93 -0.25 8.64 5.27
C THR A 93 -1.68 8.55 4.74
N LEU A 94 -2.65 9.09 5.48
CA LEU A 94 -4.04 9.21 5.06
C LEU A 94 -4.14 10.04 3.77
N TYR A 95 -3.50 11.21 3.72
CA TYR A 95 -3.49 12.08 2.54
C TYR A 95 -2.92 11.35 1.31
N TYR A 96 -1.84 10.58 1.47
CA TYR A 96 -1.21 9.84 0.39
C TYR A 96 -2.16 8.80 -0.22
N VAL A 97 -2.85 8.03 0.63
CA VAL A 97 -3.81 7.01 0.14
C VAL A 97 -5.03 7.67 -0.49
N CYS A 98 -5.55 8.75 0.09
CA CYS A 98 -6.67 9.51 -0.49
C CYS A 98 -6.32 10.08 -1.87
N ARG A 99 -5.11 10.61 -2.05
CA ARG A 99 -4.65 11.10 -3.37
C ARG A 99 -4.56 9.98 -4.40
N ALA A 100 -4.06 8.81 -4.02
CA ALA A 100 -4.03 7.65 -4.91
C ALA A 100 -5.44 7.19 -5.32
N VAL A 101 -6.42 7.29 -4.44
CA VAL A 101 -7.84 7.05 -4.78
C VAL A 101 -8.35 8.09 -5.77
N SER A 102 -8.14 9.39 -5.48
CA SER A 102 -8.58 10.50 -6.35
C SER A 102 -7.98 10.39 -7.76
N ARG A 103 -6.69 10.05 -7.84
CA ARG A 103 -5.96 9.94 -9.11
C ARG A 103 -6.55 8.91 -10.08
N GLN A 104 -7.21 7.88 -9.57
CA GLN A 104 -7.88 6.87 -10.42
C GLN A 104 -9.09 7.47 -11.15
N MET A 105 -9.70 8.50 -10.60
CA MET A 105 -10.84 9.18 -11.21
C MET A 105 -10.40 10.19 -12.28
N GLU A 106 -9.19 10.72 -12.15
CA GLU A 106 -8.64 11.73 -13.06
C GLU A 106 -8.12 11.10 -14.37
N ASN A 107 -7.71 9.80 -14.33
CA ASN A 107 -7.17 9.09 -15.49
C ASN A 107 -8.20 8.21 -16.19
N PRO A 108 -8.70 8.61 -17.38
CA PRO A 108 -9.71 7.85 -18.14
C PRO A 108 -9.24 6.45 -18.60
N SER A 109 -7.93 6.20 -18.66
CA SER A 109 -7.36 4.92 -19.05
C SER A 109 -7.60 3.79 -18.03
N SER A 110 -8.04 4.10 -16.83
CA SER A 110 -8.55 3.09 -15.88
C SER A 110 -9.92 2.50 -16.26
N LYS A 111 -10.55 3.04 -17.31
CA LYS A 111 -11.87 2.57 -17.80
C LYS A 111 -11.81 1.25 -18.58
N GLU A 112 -10.62 0.77 -18.96
CA GLU A 112 -10.48 -0.36 -19.90
C GLU A 112 -10.05 -1.70 -19.26
N VAL A 113 -9.87 -1.78 -17.95
CA VAL A 113 -9.72 -3.11 -17.32
C VAL A 113 -11.10 -3.70 -17.16
N GLY A 114 -11.52 -4.43 -18.17
CA GLY A 114 -12.77 -5.18 -18.21
C GLY A 114 -12.86 -6.14 -17.02
N VAL A 115 -13.57 -5.73 -15.99
CA VAL A 115 -14.17 -6.71 -15.10
C VAL A 115 -15.37 -7.28 -15.87
N PRO A 116 -15.48 -8.61 -16.06
CA PRO A 116 -16.62 -9.21 -16.73
C PRO A 116 -17.90 -8.70 -16.10
N ASP A 117 -18.83 -8.23 -16.92
CA ASP A 117 -20.23 -7.98 -16.54
C ASP A 117 -20.88 -9.33 -16.16
N THR A 118 -20.52 -9.89 -15.02
CA THR A 118 -21.32 -10.94 -14.41
C THR A 118 -22.41 -10.23 -13.62
N PRO A 119 -23.67 -10.28 -14.08
CA PRO A 119 -24.78 -9.81 -13.26
C PRO A 119 -24.82 -10.65 -12.00
N LEU A 120 -24.79 -10.01 -10.84
CA LEU A 120 -25.17 -10.68 -9.60
C LEU A 120 -26.62 -11.13 -9.79
N GLU A 121 -26.84 -12.45 -9.85
CA GLU A 121 -28.19 -13.04 -9.85
C GLU A 121 -28.92 -12.57 -8.58
N GLY A 122 -29.92 -11.74 -8.74
CA GLY A 122 -30.79 -11.33 -7.63
C GLY A 122 -31.26 -9.88 -7.63
N ASP A 123 -31.02 -9.07 -8.66
CA ASP A 123 -31.43 -7.67 -8.63
C ASP A 123 -32.78 -7.48 -9.33
N CYS A 124 -33.72 -6.90 -8.59
CA CYS A 124 -35.08 -6.54 -8.98
C CYS A 124 -35.05 -5.47 -10.10
N GLY A 125 -35.63 -5.78 -11.24
CA GLY A 125 -35.57 -5.11 -12.54
C GLY A 125 -36.11 -3.68 -12.64
N LEU A 126 -36.07 -2.83 -11.59
CA LEU A 126 -36.70 -1.50 -11.59
C LEU A 126 -35.73 -0.30 -11.70
N LEU A 127 -34.43 -0.51 -11.73
CA LEU A 127 -33.45 0.59 -11.76
C LEU A 127 -32.59 0.68 -13.03
N ARG A 128 -32.94 -0.03 -14.10
CA ARG A 128 -32.08 -0.15 -15.29
C ARG A 128 -32.13 1.02 -16.29
N GLU A 129 -33.12 1.89 -16.25
CA GLU A 129 -33.25 2.93 -17.29
C GLU A 129 -32.54 4.24 -17.00
N GLU A 130 -32.24 4.59 -15.73
CA GLU A 130 -31.57 5.83 -15.39
C GLU A 130 -30.02 5.73 -15.36
N GLU A 131 -29.44 4.55 -15.14
CA GLU A 131 -27.99 4.35 -15.12
C GLU A 131 -27.31 4.39 -16.51
N ALA A 132 -28.05 4.17 -17.57
CA ALA A 132 -27.52 4.20 -18.93
C ALA A 132 -27.19 5.63 -19.45
N SER A 133 -27.71 6.68 -18.82
CA SER A 133 -27.55 8.07 -19.24
C SER A 133 -26.32 8.77 -18.67
N TYR A 134 -25.82 8.35 -17.49
CA TYR A 134 -24.59 8.88 -16.89
C TYR A 134 -23.52 7.77 -16.88
N GLY A 135 -22.75 7.64 -17.96
CA GLY A 135 -21.73 6.60 -18.15
C GLY A 135 -20.54 6.64 -17.15
N PHE A 136 -20.79 7.02 -15.90
CA PHE A 136 -19.78 7.12 -14.85
C PHE A 136 -20.10 6.16 -13.70
N ARG A 137 -19.50 4.96 -13.76
CA ARG A 137 -19.58 3.99 -12.65
C ARG A 137 -18.54 4.33 -11.59
N TYR A 138 -18.97 4.70 -10.38
CA TYR A 138 -18.10 4.91 -9.21
C TYR A 138 -17.54 3.58 -8.67
N ARG A 139 -16.85 2.80 -9.51
CA ARG A 139 -16.16 1.60 -9.06
C ARG A 139 -14.68 1.92 -8.90
N LEU A 140 -14.25 2.15 -7.67
CA LEU A 140 -12.84 2.37 -7.36
C LEU A 140 -12.13 1.04 -7.15
N PRO A 141 -11.00 0.79 -7.83
CA PRO A 141 -10.07 -0.28 -7.46
C PRO A 141 -9.59 -0.14 -6.02
N ALA A 142 -9.14 -1.23 -5.42
CA ALA A 142 -8.57 -1.16 -4.08
C ALA A 142 -7.26 -0.36 -4.06
N VAL A 143 -7.04 0.37 -2.96
CA VAL A 143 -5.79 1.09 -2.67
C VAL A 143 -5.27 0.66 -1.32
N TYR A 144 -4.05 0.16 -1.29
CA TYR A 144 -3.35 -0.28 -0.10
C TYR A 144 -2.14 0.62 0.15
N GLY A 145 -2.09 1.28 1.32
CA GLY A 145 -0.91 2.00 1.80
C GLY A 145 -0.13 1.13 2.76
N ILE A 146 1.14 0.87 2.48
CA ILE A 146 2.02 0.07 3.34
C ILE A 146 3.18 0.96 3.79
N PHE A 147 3.30 1.13 5.10
CA PHE A 147 4.21 2.06 5.73
C PHE A 147 5.20 1.31 6.62
N LEU A 148 6.47 1.22 6.16
CA LEU A 148 7.57 0.61 6.91
C LEU A 148 8.22 1.69 7.78
N MET A 149 8.17 1.52 9.10
CA MET A 149 8.51 2.57 10.06
C MET A 149 9.66 2.12 10.98
N ASN A 150 10.76 2.84 10.97
CA ASN A 150 11.88 2.62 11.89
C ASN A 150 11.71 3.41 13.20
N PHE A 151 10.48 3.69 13.59
CA PHE A 151 10.11 4.38 14.83
C PHE A 151 8.78 3.84 15.35
N LYS A 152 8.44 4.19 16.60
CA LYS A 152 7.15 3.93 17.23
C LYS A 152 6.25 5.14 17.01
N GLU A 153 4.97 4.87 16.68
CA GLU A 153 3.94 5.90 16.50
C GLU A 153 2.90 5.80 17.61
N ASP A 154 2.81 6.84 18.43
CA ASP A 154 1.93 6.85 19.62
C ASP A 154 0.43 6.75 19.27
N GLY A 155 0.04 7.12 18.05
CA GLY A 155 -1.32 6.98 17.55
C GLY A 155 -1.71 5.56 17.13
N LEU A 156 -0.77 4.61 17.16
CA LEU A 156 -0.96 3.20 16.82
C LEU A 156 -0.77 2.30 18.04
N GLU A 157 -1.29 1.08 17.97
CA GLU A 157 -1.02 0.07 18.99
C GLU A 157 0.48 -0.31 19.03
N SER A 158 0.97 -0.65 20.23
CA SER A 158 2.36 -1.08 20.47
C SER A 158 2.61 -2.51 19.98
N LYS A 159 2.50 -2.72 18.66
CA LYS A 159 2.72 -3.98 17.98
C LYS A 159 3.42 -3.78 16.64
N PHE A 160 4.02 -4.83 16.09
CA PHE A 160 4.76 -4.78 14.83
C PHE A 160 3.87 -4.37 13.64
N CYS A 161 2.73 -5.03 13.47
CA CYS A 161 1.82 -4.79 12.35
C CYS A 161 0.47 -4.27 12.83
N THR A 162 0.06 -3.11 12.34
CA THR A 162 -1.30 -2.57 12.51
C THR A 162 -1.93 -2.44 11.13
N ASP A 163 -3.03 -3.13 10.93
CA ASP A 163 -3.82 -3.12 9.70
C ASP A 163 -5.15 -2.41 9.95
N THR A 164 -5.44 -1.38 9.16
CA THR A 164 -6.61 -0.53 9.32
C THR A 164 -7.52 -0.61 8.11
N VAL A 165 -8.81 -0.60 8.36
CA VAL A 165 -9.88 -0.62 7.35
C VAL A 165 -10.96 0.38 7.69
N VAL A 166 -11.80 0.74 6.72
CA VAL A 166 -12.99 1.55 6.98
C VAL A 166 -14.09 0.67 7.57
N SER A 167 -14.47 0.95 8.81
CA SER A 167 -15.45 0.17 9.55
C SER A 167 -16.50 1.06 10.22
N ASP A 168 -17.65 0.47 10.49
CA ASP A 168 -18.65 1.06 11.37
C ASP A 168 -18.09 1.19 12.78
N ARG A 169 -18.19 2.38 13.37
CA ARG A 169 -17.54 2.72 14.64
C ARG A 169 -18.11 1.93 15.83
N ASP A 170 -19.39 1.65 15.81
CA ASP A 170 -20.04 1.06 16.96
C ASP A 170 -19.97 -0.47 16.93
N SER A 171 -20.16 -1.07 15.74
CA SER A 171 -20.18 -2.52 15.57
C SER A 171 -18.83 -3.12 15.17
N GLY A 172 -17.88 -2.31 14.71
CA GLY A 172 -16.62 -2.77 14.12
C GLY A 172 -16.79 -3.45 12.75
N ARG A 173 -18.00 -3.49 12.19
CA ARG A 173 -18.27 -4.12 10.90
C ARG A 173 -17.53 -3.37 9.80
N VAL A 174 -16.73 -4.08 9.01
CA VAL A 174 -16.02 -3.52 7.85
C VAL A 174 -17.05 -3.11 6.79
N VAL A 175 -17.03 -1.83 6.39
CA VAL A 175 -17.90 -1.27 5.34
C VAL A 175 -17.17 -1.07 4.02
N ASN A 176 -15.85 -0.89 4.03
CA ASN A 176 -15.05 -0.82 2.81
C ASN A 176 -13.72 -1.54 3.03
N ARG A 177 -13.43 -2.54 2.20
CA ARG A 177 -12.19 -3.32 2.20
C ARG A 177 -11.15 -2.80 1.20
N ASN A 178 -11.59 -1.95 0.26
CA ASN A 178 -10.76 -1.46 -0.82
C ASN A 178 -9.85 -0.28 -0.40
N PHE A 179 -9.96 0.16 0.85
CA PHE A 179 -9.15 1.22 1.42
C PHE A 179 -8.51 0.72 2.70
N ARG A 180 -7.21 0.42 2.65
CA ARG A 180 -6.45 -0.13 3.81
C ARG A 180 -5.14 0.62 3.99
N GLN A 181 -4.71 0.73 5.23
CA GLN A 181 -3.39 1.21 5.61
C GLN A 181 -2.75 0.22 6.57
N ILE A 182 -1.59 -0.30 6.19
CA ILE A 182 -0.82 -1.29 6.96
C ILE A 182 0.47 -0.61 7.43
N TYR A 183 0.65 -0.57 8.75
CA TYR A 183 1.79 0.05 9.40
C TYR A 183 2.67 -1.01 10.02
N LEU A 184 3.95 -1.06 9.62
CA LEU A 184 4.96 -1.99 10.14
C LEU A 184 5.96 -1.23 10.99
N GLN A 185 5.83 -1.32 12.31
CA GLN A 185 6.69 -0.66 13.28
C GLN A 185 7.88 -1.56 13.64
N PHE A 186 9.00 -1.42 12.95
CA PHE A 186 10.20 -2.26 13.15
C PHE A 186 10.74 -2.30 14.58
N PRO A 187 10.64 -1.25 15.43
CA PRO A 187 11.02 -1.37 16.84
C PRO A 187 10.24 -2.42 17.65
N TYR A 188 9.08 -2.87 17.16
CA TYR A 188 8.29 -3.94 17.76
C TYR A 188 8.48 -5.31 17.07
N PHE A 189 9.30 -5.41 16.04
CA PHE A 189 9.69 -6.69 15.47
C PHE A 189 10.77 -7.32 16.35
N THR A 190 10.45 -8.36 17.11
CA THR A 190 11.34 -8.95 18.12
C THR A 190 11.79 -10.36 17.79
N LYS A 191 11.31 -10.94 16.67
CA LYS A 191 11.70 -12.29 16.26
C LYS A 191 13.19 -12.36 15.96
N GLU A 192 13.85 -13.39 16.50
CA GLU A 192 15.20 -13.77 16.10
C GLU A 192 15.16 -14.67 14.85
N LEU A 193 16.32 -14.91 14.21
CA LEU A 193 16.37 -15.61 12.93
C LEU A 193 15.80 -17.03 12.99
N ASP A 194 16.00 -17.71 14.08
CA ASP A 194 15.51 -19.08 14.35
C ASP A 194 13.99 -19.12 14.61
N GLU A 195 13.40 -18.00 15.00
CA GLU A 195 11.95 -17.83 15.17
C GLU A 195 11.24 -17.43 13.87
N CYS A 196 12.00 -17.03 12.84
CA CYS A 196 11.46 -16.59 11.55
C CYS A 196 11.00 -17.80 10.72
N SER A 197 9.71 -18.09 10.73
CA SER A 197 9.12 -19.25 10.04
C SER A 197 8.75 -19.00 8.59
N THR A 198 8.38 -17.76 8.24
CA THR A 198 7.99 -17.36 6.88
C THR A 198 9.12 -16.65 6.14
N LEU A 199 8.99 -16.53 4.81
CA LEU A 199 9.92 -15.72 4.01
C LEU A 199 9.80 -14.24 4.38
N SER A 200 8.60 -13.77 4.70
CA SER A 200 8.36 -12.42 5.15
C SER A 200 9.02 -12.14 6.50
N ASP A 201 8.91 -13.05 7.48
CA ASP A 201 9.65 -12.93 8.75
C ASP A 201 11.15 -12.76 8.52
N LYS A 202 11.73 -13.62 7.66
CA LYS A 202 13.16 -13.56 7.32
C LYS A 202 13.53 -12.26 6.62
N LEU A 203 12.66 -11.76 5.74
CA LEU A 203 12.85 -10.47 5.08
C LEU A 203 12.80 -9.32 6.10
N MET A 204 11.82 -9.31 7.02
CA MET A 204 11.73 -8.30 8.08
C MET A 204 12.94 -8.33 8.99
N TYR A 205 13.39 -9.54 9.39
CA TYR A 205 14.61 -9.72 10.17
C TYR A 205 15.84 -9.16 9.44
N ALA A 206 16.00 -9.49 8.16
CA ALA A 206 17.11 -8.99 7.34
C ALA A 206 17.08 -7.45 7.25
N LEU A 207 15.94 -6.85 6.93
CA LEU A 207 15.78 -5.39 6.86
C LEU A 207 16.15 -4.71 8.18
N LYS A 208 15.69 -5.27 9.31
CA LYS A 208 16.00 -4.72 10.64
C LYS A 208 17.49 -4.75 10.96
N ASN A 209 18.22 -5.79 10.52
CA ASN A 209 19.61 -6.08 10.90
C ASN A 209 20.65 -5.72 9.82
N MET A 210 20.24 -5.09 8.71
CA MET A 210 21.15 -4.61 7.65
C MET A 210 21.80 -3.24 7.94
N ASN A 211 21.62 -2.69 9.13
CA ASN A 211 22.20 -1.39 9.54
C ASN A 211 23.68 -1.47 9.82
#